data_c068c9c17beabe930c02a82e89a44846
#
_entry.id   c068c9c17beabe930c02a82e89a44846
#
_cell.length_a   1.000
_cell.length_b   1.000
_cell.length_c   1.000
_cell.angle_alpha   90.00
_cell.angle_beta   90.00
_cell.angle_gamma   90.00
#
_symmetry.space_group_name_H-M   'P 1'
#
loop_
_entity.id
_entity.type
_entity.pdbx_description
1 polymer ?
#
loop_
_entity_poly.entity_id
_entity_poly.type
_entity_poly.pdbx_seq_one_letter_code
_entity_poly.pdbx_strand_id
1 'polypeptide(L)'
;MRRMGQGLCLIIALGTTPVLAAEWKPPQGCRLEMTVQQRSCTVAQHYRCQADAPGDQWVAYFTQEGLVSQARIDAETRWMESTDLVSGITDRLDLEARDHASLSTLLKTGSDDFDFWTQSDTGERLRHIGRDDLTGTVEIDGEPLDSTRFSLRTFSEAGDLLIERNGTQFVSRDLGRFFGGVETSTDWTGETQETDDSPVRFIRPGEPGFGSTTPDYDCNMQMVGMPAGGGA
;
A
#
# COMPACT_ATOMS: atom_id res chain seq x y z
N MET A 1 -22.45 58.26 -50.56
CA MET A 1 -21.62 57.03 -50.66
C MET A 1 -21.13 56.69 -49.29
N ARG A 2 -21.73 55.65 -48.63
CA ARG A 2 -21.43 55.17 -47.27
C ARG A 2 -20.70 53.85 -47.40
N ARG A 3 -19.42 53.78 -47.01
CA ARG A 3 -18.63 52.54 -46.99
C ARG A 3 -18.91 51.84 -45.68
N MET A 4 -19.51 50.65 -45.75
CA MET A 4 -19.65 49.69 -44.63
C MET A 4 -18.32 48.96 -44.47
N GLY A 5 -17.66 49.13 -43.32
CA GLY A 5 -16.49 48.36 -42.91
C GLY A 5 -16.97 47.05 -42.31
N GLN A 6 -16.58 45.93 -42.88
CA GLN A 6 -16.77 44.60 -42.34
C GLN A 6 -15.64 44.32 -41.30
N GLY A 7 -16.01 44.27 -40.02
CA GLY A 7 -15.13 43.83 -38.93
C GLY A 7 -15.01 42.29 -38.93
N LEU A 8 -13.81 41.79 -39.15
CA LEU A 8 -13.50 40.36 -39.05
C LEU A 8 -13.18 40.02 -37.59
N CYS A 9 -14.14 39.35 -36.91
CA CYS A 9 -13.91 38.79 -35.56
C CYS A 9 -13.02 37.54 -35.64
N LEU A 10 -11.79 37.66 -35.16
CA LEU A 10 -10.86 36.53 -35.02
C LEU A 10 -11.21 35.77 -33.73
N ILE A 11 -11.82 34.61 -33.82
CA ILE A 11 -12.06 33.69 -32.69
C ILE A 11 -10.78 32.91 -32.41
N ILE A 12 -10.06 33.26 -31.33
CA ILE A 12 -8.93 32.50 -30.81
C ILE A 12 -9.50 31.35 -30.00
N ALA A 13 -9.48 30.16 -30.54
CA ALA A 13 -9.77 28.93 -29.81
C ALA A 13 -8.60 28.61 -28.85
N LEU A 14 -8.78 28.87 -27.57
CA LEU A 14 -7.87 28.39 -26.51
C LEU A 14 -8.01 26.87 -26.42
N GLY A 15 -7.07 26.15 -27.04
CA GLY A 15 -6.93 24.72 -26.87
C GLY A 15 -6.44 24.41 -25.44
N THR A 16 -7.30 23.81 -24.62
CA THR A 16 -6.88 23.22 -23.35
C THR A 16 -6.10 21.96 -23.66
N THR A 17 -4.76 22.02 -23.55
CA THR A 17 -3.93 20.80 -23.54
C THR A 17 -4.23 20.02 -22.27
N PRO A 18 -4.56 18.71 -22.34
CA PRO A 18 -4.69 17.89 -21.14
C PRO A 18 -3.32 17.90 -20.42
N VAL A 19 -3.31 18.31 -19.17
CA VAL A 19 -2.16 18.11 -18.28
C VAL A 19 -2.14 16.62 -17.99
N LEU A 20 -1.24 15.89 -18.64
CA LEU A 20 -0.94 14.52 -18.26
C LEU A 20 -0.34 14.58 -16.85
N ALA A 21 -0.99 13.94 -15.89
CA ALA A 21 -0.42 13.75 -14.57
C ALA A 21 0.97 13.11 -14.74
N ALA A 22 1.98 13.64 -14.02
CA ALA A 22 3.33 13.12 -14.12
C ALA A 22 3.34 11.67 -13.64
N GLU A 23 3.76 10.75 -14.50
CA GLU A 23 3.97 9.36 -14.16
C GLU A 23 5.08 9.25 -13.12
N TRP A 24 4.81 8.59 -11.99
CA TRP A 24 5.82 8.32 -10.98
C TRP A 24 6.82 7.29 -11.53
N LYS A 25 8.09 7.51 -11.21
CA LYS A 25 9.19 6.62 -11.61
C LYS A 25 9.89 6.09 -10.38
N PRO A 26 10.12 4.78 -10.29
CA PRO A 26 10.90 4.20 -9.21
C PRO A 26 12.37 4.70 -9.25
N PRO A 27 13.15 4.46 -8.20
CA PRO A 27 14.57 4.78 -8.15
C PRO A 27 15.35 4.21 -9.34
N GLN A 28 16.52 4.79 -9.63
CA GLN A 28 17.39 4.31 -10.71
C GLN A 28 17.77 2.83 -10.50
N GLY A 29 17.70 2.03 -11.55
CA GLY A 29 17.94 0.58 -11.50
C GLY A 29 16.72 -0.23 -11.11
N CYS A 30 15.59 0.43 -10.85
CA CYS A 30 14.32 -0.22 -10.56
C CYS A 30 13.32 -0.05 -11.71
N ARG A 31 12.35 -0.95 -11.80
CA ARG A 31 11.30 -0.96 -12.80
C ARG A 31 9.93 -1.02 -12.13
N LEU A 32 9.06 -0.07 -12.45
CA LEU A 32 7.66 -0.12 -12.08
C LEU A 32 6.98 -1.27 -12.81
N GLU A 33 6.24 -2.09 -12.10
CA GLU A 33 5.57 -3.28 -12.63
C GLU A 33 4.05 -3.14 -12.64
N MET A 34 3.52 -2.41 -11.64
CA MET A 34 2.07 -2.30 -11.45
C MET A 34 1.73 -1.09 -10.58
N THR A 35 0.62 -0.45 -10.89
CA THR A 35 -0.05 0.52 -10.04
C THR A 35 -1.34 -0.11 -9.52
N VAL A 36 -1.58 -0.06 -8.22
CA VAL A 36 -2.81 -0.57 -7.61
C VAL A 36 -3.54 0.58 -6.94
N GLN A 37 -4.75 0.86 -7.40
CA GLN A 37 -5.66 1.75 -6.70
C GLN A 37 -6.34 0.98 -5.58
N GLN A 38 -6.32 1.51 -4.38
CA GLN A 38 -6.88 0.90 -3.19
C GLN A 38 -8.00 1.76 -2.63
N ARG A 39 -8.83 1.17 -1.78
CA ARG A 39 -9.71 1.91 -0.88
C ARG A 39 -8.86 2.75 0.08
N SER A 40 -9.48 3.44 1.02
CA SER A 40 -8.78 4.34 1.98
C SER A 40 -7.97 5.46 1.33
N CYS A 41 -8.37 5.90 0.12
CA CYS A 41 -7.72 6.99 -0.60
C CYS A 41 -6.20 6.79 -0.77
N THR A 42 -5.81 5.59 -1.19
CA THR A 42 -4.40 5.20 -1.35
C THR A 42 -4.15 4.61 -2.73
N VAL A 43 -2.97 4.88 -3.28
CA VAL A 43 -2.45 4.21 -4.48
C VAL A 43 -1.07 3.63 -4.21
N ALA A 44 -0.87 2.38 -4.59
CA ALA A 44 0.37 1.65 -4.40
C ALA A 44 1.11 1.46 -5.72
N GLN A 45 2.40 1.81 -5.74
CA GLN A 45 3.30 1.61 -6.86
C GLN A 45 4.21 0.41 -6.58
N HIS A 46 4.02 -0.68 -7.28
CA HIS A 46 4.78 -1.92 -7.11
C HIS A 46 5.94 -1.98 -8.09
N TYR A 47 7.16 -2.15 -7.59
CA TYR A 47 8.37 -2.13 -8.41
C TYR A 47 9.41 -3.15 -7.93
N ARG A 48 10.38 -3.46 -8.79
CA ARG A 48 11.53 -4.32 -8.49
C ARG A 48 12.81 -3.64 -8.89
N CYS A 49 13.88 -3.89 -8.12
CA CYS A 49 15.20 -3.33 -8.38
C CYS A 49 16.20 -4.42 -8.76
N GLN A 50 17.06 -4.14 -9.72
CA GLN A 50 18.04 -5.09 -10.23
C GLN A 50 19.13 -5.45 -9.22
N ALA A 51 19.37 -4.57 -8.23
CA ALA A 51 20.38 -4.76 -7.21
C ALA A 51 19.91 -5.63 -6.04
N ASP A 52 18.60 -5.91 -5.93
CA ASP A 52 18.03 -6.68 -4.83
C ASP A 52 18.15 -8.19 -5.08
N ALA A 53 17.89 -8.97 -4.04
CA ALA A 53 17.85 -10.41 -4.16
C ALA A 53 16.71 -10.88 -5.09
N PRO A 54 16.88 -12.02 -5.79
CA PRO A 54 15.82 -12.57 -6.61
C PRO A 54 14.55 -12.83 -5.79
N GLY A 55 13.43 -12.26 -6.23
CA GLY A 55 12.14 -12.36 -5.55
C GLY A 55 11.77 -11.14 -4.71
N ASP A 56 12.73 -10.31 -4.36
CA ASP A 56 12.44 -9.06 -3.63
C ASP A 56 11.52 -8.13 -4.43
N GLN A 57 10.60 -7.50 -3.71
CA GLN A 57 9.61 -6.58 -4.27
C GLN A 57 9.47 -5.37 -3.37
N TRP A 58 9.32 -4.22 -3.99
CA TRP A 58 9.03 -2.96 -3.33
C TRP A 58 7.61 -2.50 -3.58
N VAL A 59 7.12 -1.69 -2.66
CA VAL A 59 5.91 -0.90 -2.84
C VAL A 59 6.14 0.50 -2.28
N ALA A 60 5.60 1.51 -2.99
CA ALA A 60 5.55 2.90 -2.55
C ALA A 60 4.08 3.31 -2.48
N TYR A 61 3.63 3.79 -1.30
CA TYR A 61 2.25 4.20 -1.05
C TYR A 61 2.11 5.71 -1.11
N PHE A 62 1.08 6.13 -1.84
CA PHE A 62 0.72 7.53 -2.01
C PHE A 62 -0.68 7.78 -1.50
N THR A 63 -0.85 8.88 -0.79
CA THR A 63 -2.12 9.49 -0.43
C THR A 63 -2.32 10.79 -1.22
N GLN A 64 -3.33 11.58 -0.87
CA GLN A 64 -3.51 12.91 -1.46
C GLN A 64 -2.37 13.88 -1.11
N GLU A 65 -1.66 13.65 0.00
CA GLU A 65 -0.50 14.43 0.45
C GLU A 65 0.80 14.05 -0.30
N GLY A 66 0.80 12.97 -1.04
CA GLY A 66 1.95 12.45 -1.79
C GLY A 66 2.47 11.14 -1.25
N LEU A 67 3.76 10.85 -1.44
CA LEU A 67 4.43 9.63 -1.00
C LEU A 67 4.54 9.61 0.54
N VAL A 68 3.92 8.61 1.16
CA VAL A 68 3.85 8.49 2.64
C VAL A 68 4.68 7.33 3.19
N SER A 69 4.84 6.23 2.45
CA SER A 69 5.65 5.11 2.92
C SER A 69 6.20 4.27 1.78
N GLN A 70 7.25 3.51 2.07
CA GLN A 70 7.83 2.51 1.19
C GLN A 70 8.13 1.24 1.97
N ALA A 71 7.94 0.08 1.35
CA ALA A 71 8.27 -1.19 1.98
C ALA A 71 8.86 -2.17 0.97
N ARG A 72 9.73 -3.06 1.48
CA ARG A 72 10.32 -4.17 0.74
C ARG A 72 9.96 -5.49 1.39
N ILE A 73 9.53 -6.44 0.58
CA ILE A 73 9.36 -7.84 0.95
C ILE A 73 10.31 -8.71 0.13
N ASP A 74 10.62 -9.90 0.63
CA ASP A 74 11.33 -10.92 -0.13
C ASP A 74 10.38 -11.91 -0.83
N ALA A 75 10.91 -12.98 -1.39
CA ALA A 75 10.16 -14.02 -2.09
C ALA A 75 9.13 -14.76 -1.20
N GLU A 76 9.34 -14.79 0.11
CA GLU A 76 8.43 -15.38 1.11
C GLU A 76 7.52 -14.32 1.75
N THR A 77 7.51 -13.10 1.21
CA THR A 77 6.73 -11.94 1.69
C THR A 77 7.10 -11.45 3.10
N ARG A 78 8.31 -11.78 3.58
CA ARG A 78 8.83 -11.27 4.84
C ARG A 78 9.03 -9.75 4.77
N TRP A 79 8.78 -9.05 5.85
CA TRP A 79 8.88 -7.57 5.94
C TRP A 79 10.34 -7.13 6.05
N MET A 80 11.07 -7.16 4.93
CA MET A 80 12.52 -6.90 4.92
C MET A 80 12.88 -5.50 5.36
N GLU A 81 12.10 -4.50 4.91
CA GLU A 81 12.29 -3.10 5.24
C GLU A 81 10.97 -2.33 5.07
N SER A 82 10.68 -1.40 5.97
CA SER A 82 9.56 -0.49 5.87
C SER A 82 9.98 0.90 6.35
N THR A 83 9.77 1.92 5.52
CA THR A 83 10.06 3.32 5.88
C THR A 83 8.77 4.11 5.88
N ASP A 84 8.43 4.68 7.02
CA ASP A 84 7.43 5.74 7.14
C ASP A 84 8.11 7.06 6.81
N LEU A 85 7.71 7.69 5.72
CA LEU A 85 8.32 8.93 5.23
C LEU A 85 7.78 10.19 5.93
N VAL A 86 6.71 10.06 6.71
CA VAL A 86 6.18 11.16 7.52
C VAL A 86 7.01 11.32 8.80
N SER A 87 7.29 10.22 9.50
CA SER A 87 8.15 10.21 10.68
C SER A 87 9.65 10.12 10.33
N GLY A 88 9.99 9.58 9.15
CA GLY A 88 11.36 9.27 8.73
C GLY A 88 11.93 8.01 9.36
N ILE A 89 11.11 7.20 10.06
CA ILE A 89 11.55 5.97 10.74
C ILE A 89 11.59 4.82 9.73
N THR A 90 12.67 4.02 9.81
CA THR A 90 12.83 2.81 9.01
C THR A 90 12.94 1.59 9.92
N ASP A 91 12.04 0.63 9.73
CA ASP A 91 12.07 -0.67 10.37
C ASP A 91 12.68 -1.72 9.44
N ARG A 92 13.45 -2.65 10.00
CA ARG A 92 14.05 -3.77 9.28
C ARG A 92 13.80 -5.09 9.99
N LEU A 93 13.62 -6.13 9.19
CA LEU A 93 13.50 -7.49 9.72
C LEU A 93 14.78 -7.88 10.48
N ASP A 94 14.60 -8.38 11.70
CA ASP A 94 15.66 -9.14 12.36
C ASP A 94 15.73 -10.53 11.70
N LEU A 95 16.90 -10.88 11.21
CA LEU A 95 17.10 -12.17 10.52
C LEU A 95 17.03 -13.36 11.49
N GLU A 96 17.18 -13.13 12.80
CA GLU A 96 16.98 -14.14 13.83
C GLU A 96 15.52 -14.12 14.30
N ALA A 97 14.74 -15.10 13.87
CA ALA A 97 13.36 -15.26 14.27
C ALA A 97 13.11 -16.69 14.75
N ARG A 98 12.09 -16.83 15.59
CA ARG A 98 11.60 -18.15 15.98
C ARG A 98 10.90 -18.84 14.81
N ASP A 99 10.14 -18.05 14.06
CA ASP A 99 9.39 -18.49 12.90
C ASP A 99 9.11 -17.29 11.99
N HIS A 100 9.68 -17.28 10.81
CA HIS A 100 9.41 -16.21 9.83
C HIS A 100 8.12 -16.49 9.08
N ALA A 101 7.41 -15.43 8.68
CA ALA A 101 6.31 -15.54 7.72
C ALA A 101 6.77 -16.23 6.44
N SER A 102 5.93 -17.14 5.91
CA SER A 102 6.24 -17.96 4.75
C SER A 102 5.04 -18.11 3.81
N LEU A 103 5.09 -17.35 2.71
CA LEU A 103 4.09 -17.46 1.65
C LEU A 103 3.97 -18.89 1.10
N SER A 104 5.12 -19.54 0.89
CA SER A 104 5.14 -20.92 0.37
C SER A 104 4.47 -21.92 1.32
N THR A 105 4.61 -21.74 2.63
CA THR A 105 3.90 -22.53 3.65
C THR A 105 2.40 -22.26 3.58
N LEU A 106 1.98 -21.00 3.61
CA LEU A 106 0.57 -20.61 3.50
C LEU A 106 -0.09 -21.22 2.26
N LEU A 107 0.52 -21.07 1.09
CA LEU A 107 -0.03 -21.59 -0.17
C LEU A 107 -0.09 -23.11 -0.24
N LYS A 108 0.81 -23.81 0.47
CA LYS A 108 0.89 -25.28 0.48
C LYS A 108 -0.05 -25.92 1.51
N THR A 109 -0.16 -25.32 2.70
CA THR A 109 -0.86 -25.92 3.85
C THR A 109 -2.23 -25.30 4.11
N GLY A 110 -2.46 -24.09 3.59
CA GLY A 110 -3.67 -23.28 3.84
C GLY A 110 -3.53 -22.35 5.05
N SER A 111 -2.42 -22.42 5.80
CA SER A 111 -2.16 -21.56 6.95
C SER A 111 -0.66 -21.37 7.18
N ASP A 112 -0.29 -20.25 7.81
CA ASP A 112 1.07 -19.92 8.22
C ASP A 112 1.05 -19.21 9.57
N ASP A 113 1.80 -19.73 10.55
CA ASP A 113 2.02 -19.07 11.84
C ASP A 113 3.39 -18.39 11.79
N PHE A 114 3.53 -17.22 12.45
CA PHE A 114 4.80 -16.52 12.47
C PHE A 114 5.09 -15.85 13.82
N ASP A 115 6.39 -15.72 14.14
CA ASP A 115 6.90 -15.11 15.37
C ASP A 115 8.31 -14.56 15.09
N PHE A 116 8.36 -13.27 14.71
CA PHE A 116 9.58 -12.59 14.30
C PHE A 116 9.72 -11.20 14.91
N TRP A 117 10.87 -10.58 14.69
CA TRP A 117 11.18 -9.26 15.19
C TRP A 117 11.50 -8.28 14.07
N THR A 118 11.18 -7.01 14.30
CA THR A 118 11.71 -5.90 13.53
C THR A 118 12.49 -4.97 14.44
N GLN A 119 13.44 -4.22 13.88
CA GLN A 119 14.19 -3.19 14.57
C GLN A 119 14.18 -1.90 13.76
N SER A 120 13.83 -0.79 14.42
CA SER A 120 13.89 0.53 13.82
C SER A 120 15.31 1.11 13.85
N ASP A 121 15.55 2.08 12.99
CA ASP A 121 16.79 2.88 13.02
C ASP A 121 16.90 3.81 14.24
N THR A 122 15.81 3.99 15.00
CA THR A 122 15.79 4.64 16.31
C THR A 122 16.20 3.71 17.45
N GLY A 123 16.35 2.40 17.18
CA GLY A 123 16.74 1.38 18.15
C GLY A 123 15.57 0.65 18.81
N GLU A 124 14.33 0.97 18.48
CA GLU A 124 13.16 0.24 18.97
C GLU A 124 13.12 -1.16 18.34
N ARG A 125 12.82 -2.19 19.14
CA ARG A 125 12.56 -3.55 18.68
C ARG A 125 11.13 -3.95 18.98
N LEU A 126 10.46 -4.48 17.94
CA LEU A 126 9.07 -4.94 18.03
C LEU A 126 8.99 -6.42 17.67
N ARG A 127 8.22 -7.18 18.45
CA ARG A 127 7.92 -8.59 18.17
C ARG A 127 6.54 -8.71 17.55
N HIS A 128 6.49 -9.46 16.48
CA HIS A 128 5.27 -9.73 15.71
C HIS A 128 4.92 -11.21 15.82
N ILE A 129 3.74 -11.51 16.35
CA ILE A 129 3.22 -12.87 16.45
C ILE A 129 1.88 -12.88 15.74
N GLY A 130 1.71 -13.78 14.79
CA GLY A 130 0.48 -13.81 14.02
C GLY A 130 0.26 -15.11 13.28
N ARG A 131 -0.82 -15.11 12.51
CA ARG A 131 -1.27 -16.23 11.69
C ARG A 131 -2.05 -15.73 10.50
N ASP A 132 -1.80 -16.35 9.36
CA ASP A 132 -2.59 -16.24 8.14
C ASP A 132 -3.31 -17.58 7.85
N ASP A 133 -4.59 -17.51 7.46
CA ASP A 133 -5.37 -18.66 7.01
C ASP A 133 -6.02 -18.34 5.66
N LEU A 134 -5.84 -19.21 4.65
CA LEU A 134 -6.58 -19.13 3.39
C LEU A 134 -8.07 -19.42 3.63
N THR A 135 -8.94 -18.57 3.11
CA THR A 135 -10.40 -18.68 3.32
C THR A 135 -11.20 -18.91 2.05
N GLY A 136 -10.61 -18.65 0.89
CA GLY A 136 -11.28 -18.83 -0.40
C GLY A 136 -10.56 -18.11 -1.52
N THR A 137 -11.27 -17.86 -2.61
CA THR A 137 -10.77 -17.15 -3.78
C THR A 137 -11.75 -16.06 -4.20
N VAL A 138 -11.23 -14.99 -4.80
CA VAL A 138 -11.99 -13.85 -5.31
C VAL A 138 -11.33 -13.36 -6.60
N GLU A 139 -12.07 -12.69 -7.45
CA GLU A 139 -11.52 -11.94 -8.58
C GLU A 139 -11.79 -10.45 -8.35
N ILE A 140 -10.75 -9.63 -8.44
CA ILE A 140 -10.84 -8.17 -8.33
C ILE A 140 -10.19 -7.57 -9.58
N ASP A 141 -10.93 -6.79 -10.35
CA ASP A 141 -10.45 -6.15 -11.59
C ASP A 141 -9.77 -7.13 -12.56
N GLY A 142 -10.32 -8.37 -12.66
CA GLY A 142 -9.77 -9.44 -13.49
C GLY A 142 -8.53 -10.16 -12.92
N GLU A 143 -8.04 -9.76 -11.74
CA GLU A 143 -6.93 -10.44 -11.06
C GLU A 143 -7.46 -11.53 -10.13
N PRO A 144 -7.09 -12.80 -10.32
CA PRO A 144 -7.46 -13.89 -9.42
C PRO A 144 -6.64 -13.83 -8.14
N LEU A 145 -7.30 -13.82 -7.00
CA LEU A 145 -6.69 -13.69 -5.68
C LEU A 145 -7.21 -14.76 -4.74
N ASP A 146 -6.34 -15.25 -3.85
CA ASP A 146 -6.79 -15.97 -2.66
C ASP A 146 -7.17 -14.97 -1.57
N SER A 147 -8.27 -15.22 -0.87
CA SER A 147 -8.64 -14.47 0.33
C SER A 147 -8.00 -15.11 1.55
N THR A 148 -7.50 -14.29 2.48
CA THR A 148 -7.00 -14.75 3.77
C THR A 148 -7.77 -14.11 4.91
N ARG A 149 -7.73 -14.74 6.08
CA ARG A 149 -7.96 -14.12 7.38
C ARG A 149 -6.64 -14.08 8.10
N PHE A 150 -6.32 -12.94 8.73
CA PHE A 150 -5.12 -12.82 9.53
C PHE A 150 -5.43 -12.38 10.94
N SER A 151 -4.51 -12.71 11.86
CA SER A 151 -4.38 -12.11 13.17
C SER A 151 -2.91 -11.75 13.41
N LEU A 152 -2.67 -10.58 14.00
CA LEU A 152 -1.33 -10.09 14.27
C LEU A 152 -1.31 -9.33 15.58
N ARG A 153 -0.38 -9.68 16.47
CA ARG A 153 -0.10 -8.95 17.71
C ARG A 153 1.33 -8.45 17.68
N THR A 154 1.49 -7.17 17.97
CA THR A 154 2.79 -6.50 18.06
C THR A 154 3.07 -6.15 19.51
N PHE A 155 4.25 -6.54 19.97
CA PHE A 155 4.71 -6.33 21.35
C PHE A 155 5.98 -5.48 21.36
N SER A 156 6.16 -4.72 22.45
CA SER A 156 7.44 -4.10 22.77
C SER A 156 8.51 -5.16 23.08
N GLU A 157 9.77 -4.76 23.13
CA GLU A 157 10.87 -5.64 23.58
C GLU A 157 10.69 -6.12 25.02
N ALA A 158 10.02 -5.32 25.88
CA ALA A 158 9.67 -5.70 27.24
C ALA A 158 8.53 -6.73 27.34
N GLY A 159 7.82 -6.98 26.23
CA GLY A 159 6.71 -7.93 26.15
C GLY A 159 5.34 -7.31 26.36
N ASP A 160 5.22 -5.98 26.38
CA ASP A 160 3.94 -5.30 26.47
C ASP A 160 3.23 -5.34 25.12
N LEU A 161 1.94 -5.70 25.10
CA LEU A 161 1.11 -5.65 23.90
C LEU A 161 0.90 -4.18 23.50
N LEU A 162 1.30 -3.82 22.28
CA LEU A 162 1.16 -2.47 21.73
C LEU A 162 -0.06 -2.34 20.83
N ILE A 163 -0.29 -3.34 19.97
CA ILE A 163 -1.40 -3.33 19.02
C ILE A 163 -1.80 -4.76 18.65
N GLU A 164 -3.09 -4.98 18.52
CA GLU A 164 -3.68 -6.20 17.95
C GLU A 164 -4.43 -5.84 16.68
N ARG A 165 -4.20 -6.61 15.61
CA ARG A 165 -4.81 -6.44 14.30
C ARG A 165 -5.45 -7.74 13.86
N ASN A 166 -6.65 -7.65 13.31
CA ASN A 166 -7.38 -8.78 12.77
C ASN A 166 -8.10 -8.32 11.51
N GLY A 167 -8.18 -9.18 10.51
CA GLY A 167 -8.87 -8.79 9.30
C GLY A 167 -8.78 -9.79 8.18
N THR A 168 -8.97 -9.28 6.99
CA THR A 168 -8.84 -10.00 5.72
C THR A 168 -7.77 -9.36 4.86
N GLN A 169 -7.09 -10.16 4.05
CA GLN A 169 -6.13 -9.73 3.04
C GLN A 169 -6.33 -10.56 1.78
N PHE A 170 -5.65 -10.18 0.71
CA PHE A 170 -5.67 -10.90 -0.56
C PHE A 170 -4.26 -11.31 -0.94
N VAL A 171 -4.11 -12.49 -1.52
CA VAL A 171 -2.83 -13.03 -2.00
C VAL A 171 -2.92 -13.29 -3.50
N SER A 172 -2.01 -12.72 -4.27
CA SER A 172 -1.80 -13.12 -5.65
C SER A 172 -0.69 -14.17 -5.72
N ARG A 173 -1.03 -15.38 -6.18
CA ARG A 173 -0.05 -16.46 -6.40
C ARG A 173 0.94 -16.10 -7.48
N ASP A 174 0.47 -15.46 -8.54
CA ASP A 174 1.28 -15.11 -9.72
C ASP A 174 2.27 -13.99 -9.43
N LEU A 175 1.87 -13.02 -8.60
CA LEU A 175 2.70 -11.89 -8.22
C LEU A 175 3.55 -12.21 -6.98
N GLY A 176 3.20 -13.26 -6.22
CA GLY A 176 3.91 -13.66 -5.01
C GLY A 176 3.85 -12.58 -3.92
N ARG A 177 2.65 -12.04 -3.63
CA ARG A 177 2.51 -10.97 -2.65
C ARG A 177 1.11 -10.86 -2.08
N PHE A 178 1.03 -10.20 -0.92
CA PHE A 178 -0.23 -9.79 -0.31
C PHE A 178 -0.66 -8.40 -0.78
N PHE A 179 -1.97 -8.18 -0.76
CA PHE A 179 -2.64 -6.89 -0.85
C PHE A 179 -3.50 -6.70 0.40
N GLY A 180 -3.67 -5.45 0.82
CA GLY A 180 -4.52 -5.10 1.95
C GLY A 180 -5.98 -5.53 1.75
N GLY A 181 -6.72 -5.49 2.82
CA GLY A 181 -8.15 -5.75 2.88
C GLY A 181 -8.77 -4.96 4.02
N VAL A 182 -9.84 -5.47 4.60
CA VAL A 182 -10.46 -4.86 5.78
C VAL A 182 -9.71 -5.31 7.04
N GLU A 183 -9.27 -4.35 7.83
CA GLU A 183 -8.53 -4.56 9.07
C GLU A 183 -9.22 -3.82 10.22
N THR A 184 -9.32 -4.48 11.37
CA THR A 184 -9.61 -3.84 12.66
C THR A 184 -8.34 -3.88 13.49
N SER A 185 -7.86 -2.72 13.95
CA SER A 185 -6.73 -2.59 14.86
C SER A 185 -7.19 -2.05 16.21
N THR A 186 -6.65 -2.62 17.30
CA THR A 186 -6.90 -2.15 18.66
C THR A 186 -5.54 -1.90 19.33
N ASP A 187 -5.31 -0.68 19.80
CA ASP A 187 -4.06 -0.33 20.46
C ASP A 187 -4.05 -0.70 21.95
N TRP A 188 -2.94 -0.46 22.63
CA TRP A 188 -2.73 -0.72 24.05
C TRP A 188 -3.65 0.10 24.97
N THR A 189 -4.28 1.19 24.48
CA THR A 189 -5.27 1.99 25.21
C THR A 189 -6.68 1.42 25.09
N GLY A 190 -6.90 0.48 24.15
CA GLY A 190 -8.20 -0.07 23.79
C GLY A 190 -8.92 0.75 22.71
N GLU A 191 -8.26 1.75 22.13
CA GLU A 191 -8.80 2.47 20.98
C GLU A 191 -8.81 1.54 19.75
N THR A 192 -9.95 1.50 19.08
CA THR A 192 -10.16 0.62 17.91
C THR A 192 -10.38 1.44 16.67
N GLN A 193 -9.68 1.07 15.59
CA GLN A 193 -9.81 1.65 14.26
C GLN A 193 -10.11 0.56 13.23
N GLU A 194 -10.97 0.85 12.27
CA GLU A 194 -11.23 0.01 11.10
C GLU A 194 -10.72 0.72 9.84
N THR A 195 -9.99 -0.01 8.99
CA THR A 195 -9.51 0.45 7.68
C THR A 195 -9.89 -0.55 6.59
N ASP A 196 -10.06 -0.08 5.37
CA ASP A 196 -10.27 -0.92 4.18
C ASP A 196 -9.26 -0.52 3.10
N ASP A 197 -8.17 -1.27 3.01
CA ASP A 197 -7.11 -1.09 2.02
C ASP A 197 -7.24 -2.09 0.86
N SER A 198 -8.45 -2.60 0.62
CA SER A 198 -8.71 -3.54 -0.46
C SER A 198 -8.33 -2.96 -1.83
N PRO A 199 -7.69 -3.74 -2.71
CA PRO A 199 -7.43 -3.31 -4.07
C PRO A 199 -8.75 -3.13 -4.84
N VAL A 200 -8.80 -2.11 -5.69
CA VAL A 200 -9.95 -1.81 -6.56
C VAL A 200 -9.56 -1.95 -8.02
N ARG A 201 -8.34 -1.51 -8.40
CA ARG A 201 -7.85 -1.62 -9.77
C ARG A 201 -6.38 -2.02 -9.80
N PHE A 202 -6.06 -2.91 -10.75
CA PHE A 202 -4.70 -3.35 -11.06
C PHE A 202 -4.29 -2.82 -12.43
N ILE A 203 -3.46 -1.79 -12.47
CA ILE A 203 -3.09 -1.06 -13.69
C ILE A 203 -1.71 -1.50 -14.13
N ARG A 204 -1.61 -2.06 -15.33
CA ARG A 204 -0.39 -2.62 -15.91
C ARG A 204 0.34 -1.59 -16.78
N PRO A 205 1.63 -1.81 -17.13
CA PRO A 205 2.35 -0.96 -18.07
C PRO A 205 1.61 -0.75 -19.38
N GLY A 206 1.45 0.52 -19.78
CA GLY A 206 0.75 0.92 -21.01
C GLY A 206 -0.76 1.15 -20.83
N GLU A 207 -1.33 0.88 -19.67
CA GLU A 207 -2.74 1.18 -19.37
C GLU A 207 -2.90 2.61 -18.83
N PRO A 208 -4.06 3.25 -19.06
CA PRO A 208 -4.35 4.56 -18.48
C PRO A 208 -4.33 4.51 -16.95
N GLY A 209 -3.56 5.43 -16.35
CA GLY A 209 -3.36 5.52 -14.91
C GLY A 209 -2.13 4.75 -14.38
N PHE A 210 -1.39 4.04 -15.24
CA PHE A 210 -0.11 3.45 -14.84
C PHE A 210 0.88 4.53 -14.37
N GLY A 211 1.47 4.35 -13.20
CA GLY A 211 2.36 5.33 -12.56
C GLY A 211 1.64 6.53 -11.95
N SER A 212 0.29 6.60 -11.96
CA SER A 212 -0.45 7.67 -11.29
C SER A 212 -0.23 7.63 -9.79
N THR A 213 0.08 8.78 -9.18
CA THR A 213 0.21 8.93 -7.73
C THR A 213 -1.04 9.51 -7.08
N THR A 214 -2.09 9.73 -7.86
CA THR A 214 -3.34 10.28 -7.36
C THR A 214 -4.28 9.13 -7.02
N PRO A 215 -4.71 9.01 -5.75
CA PRO A 215 -5.71 8.03 -5.37
C PRO A 215 -7.10 8.43 -5.89
N ASP A 216 -7.86 7.44 -6.35
CA ASP A 216 -9.16 7.66 -7.01
C ASP A 216 -10.36 7.22 -6.15
N TYR A 217 -10.15 6.40 -5.10
CA TYR A 217 -11.24 5.74 -4.38
C TYR A 217 -11.31 6.15 -2.92
N ASP A 218 -12.51 6.40 -2.43
CA ASP A 218 -12.91 6.67 -1.04
C ASP A 218 -12.25 7.92 -0.41
N CYS A 219 -11.67 8.82 -1.22
CA CYS A 219 -10.96 10.01 -0.76
C CYS A 219 -11.85 11.01 0.00
N ASN A 220 -13.16 10.99 -0.21
CA ASN A 220 -14.09 11.86 0.50
C ASN A 220 -14.47 11.36 1.91
N MET A 221 -14.18 10.10 2.22
CA MET A 221 -14.54 9.52 3.52
C MET A 221 -13.58 9.93 4.64
N GLN A 222 -12.34 10.27 4.32
CA GLN A 222 -11.37 10.77 5.31
C GLN A 222 -11.72 12.15 5.87
N MET A 223 -12.51 12.95 5.14
CA MET A 223 -12.92 14.28 5.61
C MET A 223 -14.01 14.27 6.69
N VAL A 224 -14.68 13.14 6.93
CA VAL A 224 -15.78 13.03 7.91
C VAL A 224 -15.29 12.72 9.32
N GLY A 225 -14.04 12.25 9.46
CA GLY A 225 -13.43 11.85 10.75
C GLY A 225 -12.64 12.95 11.47
N MET A 226 -12.46 14.14 10.92
CA MET A 226 -11.83 15.24 11.65
C MET A 226 -12.89 15.92 12.54
N PRO A 227 -12.75 15.86 13.90
CA PRO A 227 -13.56 16.71 14.74
C PRO A 227 -13.25 18.15 14.38
N ALA A 228 -14.27 18.92 14.04
CA ALA A 228 -14.15 20.36 13.86
C ALA A 228 -13.48 20.93 15.10
N GLY A 229 -12.25 21.46 14.95
CA GLY A 229 -11.49 22.07 16.02
C GLY A 229 -12.37 23.14 16.66
N GLY A 230 -12.82 22.86 17.88
CA GLY A 230 -13.49 23.83 18.73
C GLY A 230 -12.50 24.92 19.07
N GLY A 231 -12.63 26.08 18.41
CA GLY A 231 -11.98 27.29 18.87
C GLY A 231 -12.63 27.73 20.18
N ALA A 232 -11.80 27.95 21.19
CA ALA A 232 -12.07 28.78 22.35
C ALA A 232 -10.76 29.48 22.74
#